data_a160dd7a52a6382246b8653feb13f9b9
#
_entry.id   a160dd7a52a6382246b8653feb13f9b9
#
_cell.length_a   1.000
_cell.length_b   1.000
_cell.length_c   1.000
_cell.angle_alpha   90.00
_cell.angle_beta   90.00
_cell.angle_gamma   90.00
#
_symmetry.space_group_name_H-M   'P 1'
#
loop_
_entity.id
_entity.type
_entity.pdbx_description
1 polymer ?
#
loop_
_entity_poly.entity_id
_entity_poly.type
_entity_poly.pdbx_seq_one_letter_code
_entity_poly.pdbx_strand_id
1 'polypeptide(L)'
;MNTDTQGKREEALSFLTDHNTGVLATVSREGAARARLVYYACDDAFQVYFMTFANTRKAADLAAHPHAAFVITETEVPRTLQVEGQVTDLSDQAGVDPVLSDLVHTLQSNTKFGAPLARFDPSALRFYRITPDWVRWGDFTLGRGTDNVLTQINPTEN
;
A
#
# COMPACT_ATOMS: atom_id res chain seq x y z
N MET A 1 -0.20 10.30 24.59
CA MET A 1 0.66 9.64 23.56
C MET A 1 2.12 9.90 23.91
N ASN A 2 2.96 8.90 23.85
CA ASN A 2 4.38 9.11 24.11
C ASN A 2 5.01 9.85 22.92
N THR A 3 5.78 10.91 23.17
CA THR A 3 6.41 11.75 22.13
C THR A 3 7.23 10.92 21.13
N ASP A 4 7.81 9.81 21.57
CA ASP A 4 8.57 8.86 20.74
C ASP A 4 7.67 8.12 19.73
N THR A 5 6.46 7.73 20.10
CA THR A 5 5.52 7.03 19.20
C THR A 5 4.98 7.96 18.12
N GLN A 6 4.74 9.23 18.46
CA GLN A 6 4.30 10.24 17.50
C GLN A 6 5.39 10.51 16.44
N GLY A 7 6.65 10.69 16.86
CA GLY A 7 7.76 10.88 15.93
C GLY A 7 7.92 9.70 14.96
N LYS A 8 7.79 8.47 15.45
CA LYS A 8 7.86 7.26 14.60
C LYS A 8 6.68 7.13 13.64
N ARG A 9 5.49 7.59 14.05
CA ARG A 9 4.33 7.65 13.15
C ARG A 9 4.59 8.61 11.98
N GLU A 10 5.14 9.78 12.26
CA GLU A 10 5.49 10.78 11.25
C GLU A 10 6.58 10.27 10.29
N GLU A 11 7.61 9.60 10.81
CA GLU A 11 8.64 8.95 9.99
C GLU A 11 8.05 7.87 9.08
N ALA A 12 7.20 7.01 9.62
CA ALA A 12 6.53 5.95 8.88
C ALA A 12 5.62 6.49 7.77
N LEU A 13 4.89 7.57 8.07
CA LEU A 13 4.02 8.22 7.09
C LEU A 13 4.82 8.92 5.98
N SER A 14 5.91 9.62 6.34
CA SER A 14 6.83 10.19 5.35
C SER A 14 7.40 9.11 4.44
N PHE A 15 7.84 7.99 5.01
CA PHE A 15 8.35 6.86 4.25
C PHE A 15 7.29 6.28 3.29
N LEU A 16 6.04 6.14 3.73
CA LEU A 16 4.93 5.70 2.88
C LEU A 16 4.68 6.66 1.72
N THR A 17 4.73 7.97 1.98
CA THR A 17 4.45 9.03 1.01
C THR A 17 5.59 9.21 0.00
N ASP A 18 6.83 8.99 0.41
CA ASP A 18 8.02 9.17 -0.43
C ASP A 18 8.24 8.04 -1.43
N HIS A 19 7.53 6.93 -1.27
CA HIS A 19 7.57 5.78 -2.17
C HIS A 19 6.28 5.66 -2.98
N ASN A 20 6.34 4.99 -4.12
CA ASN A 20 5.19 4.76 -4.99
C ASN A 20 5.04 3.30 -5.46
N THR A 21 5.90 2.42 -4.99
CA THR A 21 5.86 0.99 -5.27
C THR A 21 6.03 0.19 -3.98
N GLY A 22 5.34 -0.94 -3.91
CA GLY A 22 5.45 -1.87 -2.79
C GLY A 22 5.01 -3.26 -3.21
N VAL A 23 5.17 -4.21 -2.32
CA VAL A 23 4.76 -5.60 -2.54
C VAL A 23 3.41 -5.84 -1.87
N LEU A 24 2.42 -6.21 -2.67
CA LEU A 24 1.10 -6.63 -2.23
C LEU A 24 1.06 -8.14 -2.11
N ALA A 25 0.67 -8.65 -0.96
CA ALA A 25 0.38 -10.05 -0.71
C ALA A 25 -1.13 -10.27 -0.59
N THR A 26 -1.62 -11.29 -1.30
CA THR A 26 -3.02 -11.73 -1.29
C THR A 26 -3.09 -13.25 -1.09
N VAL A 27 -4.27 -13.75 -0.79
CA VAL A 27 -4.53 -15.18 -0.64
C VAL A 27 -5.48 -15.65 -1.74
N SER A 28 -5.11 -16.71 -2.45
CA SER A 28 -5.98 -17.29 -3.46
C SER A 28 -7.20 -17.97 -2.83
N ARG A 29 -8.21 -18.25 -3.64
CA ARG A 29 -9.41 -18.97 -3.18
C ARG A 29 -9.07 -20.30 -2.49
N GLU A 30 -7.98 -20.95 -2.91
CA GLU A 30 -7.50 -22.23 -2.37
C GLU A 30 -6.55 -22.06 -1.18
N GLY A 31 -6.34 -20.81 -0.69
CA GLY A 31 -5.49 -20.53 0.46
C GLY A 31 -4.00 -20.34 0.15
N ALA A 32 -3.61 -20.28 -1.13
CA ALA A 32 -2.21 -20.06 -1.49
C ALA A 32 -1.84 -18.58 -1.37
N ALA A 33 -0.76 -18.29 -0.65
CA ALA A 33 -0.20 -16.94 -0.57
C ALA A 33 0.43 -16.52 -1.90
N ARG A 34 0.19 -15.28 -2.31
CA ARG A 34 0.70 -14.70 -3.56
C ARG A 34 1.19 -13.28 -3.31
N ALA A 35 2.40 -12.97 -3.79
CA ALA A 35 2.99 -11.64 -3.65
C ALA A 35 3.41 -11.08 -5.02
N ARG A 36 3.24 -9.77 -5.20
CA ARG A 36 3.65 -9.06 -6.41
C ARG A 36 3.84 -7.58 -6.15
N LEU A 37 4.69 -6.95 -6.94
CA LEU A 37 4.85 -5.51 -6.93
C LEU A 37 3.60 -4.82 -7.46
N VAL A 38 3.20 -3.73 -6.80
CA VAL A 38 2.16 -2.81 -7.24
C VAL A 38 2.63 -1.37 -7.11
N TYR A 39 2.10 -0.49 -7.96
CA TYR A 39 2.13 0.94 -7.74
C TYR A 39 0.99 1.32 -6.81
N TYR A 40 1.21 2.33 -5.97
CA TYR A 40 0.22 2.78 -5.02
C TYR A 40 0.24 4.29 -4.81
N ALA A 41 -0.85 4.80 -4.26
CA ALA A 41 -0.96 6.07 -3.56
C ALA A 41 -1.40 5.80 -2.13
N CYS A 42 -1.30 6.79 -1.26
CA CYS A 42 -1.68 6.67 0.15
C CYS A 42 -2.28 7.96 0.68
N ASP A 43 -2.85 7.89 1.87
CA ASP A 43 -3.27 9.03 2.66
C ASP A 43 -2.61 9.04 4.05
N ASP A 44 -2.94 10.02 4.87
CA ASP A 44 -2.39 10.23 6.21
C ASP A 44 -2.91 9.24 7.28
N ALA A 45 -3.93 8.45 6.92
CA ALA A 45 -4.44 7.34 7.71
C ALA A 45 -3.79 5.98 7.38
N PHE A 46 -2.65 5.98 6.67
CA PHE A 46 -1.97 4.77 6.17
C PHE A 46 -2.84 3.91 5.25
N GLN A 47 -3.91 4.43 4.70
CA GLN A 47 -4.66 3.72 3.68
C GLN A 47 -3.84 3.64 2.39
N VAL A 48 -3.81 2.46 1.78
CA VAL A 48 -3.04 2.19 0.56
C VAL A 48 -4.01 1.96 -0.58
N TYR A 49 -3.86 2.74 -1.64
CA TYR A 49 -4.69 2.68 -2.84
C TYR A 49 -3.89 2.13 -4.00
N PHE A 50 -4.45 1.16 -4.72
CA PHE A 50 -3.84 0.58 -5.90
C PHE A 50 -4.87 0.19 -6.95
N MET A 51 -4.41 -0.05 -8.17
CA MET A 51 -5.26 -0.51 -9.24
C MET A 51 -4.71 -1.74 -9.95
N THR A 52 -5.58 -2.48 -10.62
CA THR A 52 -5.23 -3.63 -11.44
C THR A 52 -6.27 -3.85 -12.54
N PHE A 53 -5.96 -4.69 -13.54
CA PHE A 53 -6.98 -5.13 -14.47
C PHE A 53 -7.96 -6.11 -13.81
N ALA A 54 -9.23 -6.02 -14.21
CA ALA A 54 -10.32 -6.83 -13.66
C ALA A 54 -10.11 -8.36 -13.83
N ASN A 55 -9.44 -8.76 -14.90
CA ASN A 55 -9.18 -10.17 -15.23
C ASN A 55 -7.88 -10.74 -14.63
N THR A 56 -7.29 -10.07 -13.64
CA THR A 56 -6.06 -10.54 -13.01
C THR A 56 -6.32 -11.50 -11.86
N ARG A 57 -5.31 -12.35 -11.56
CA ARG A 57 -5.32 -13.22 -10.36
C ARG A 57 -5.50 -12.42 -9.08
N LYS A 58 -4.93 -11.24 -9.00
CA LYS A 58 -5.03 -10.30 -7.88
C LYS A 58 -6.49 -9.89 -7.62
N ALA A 59 -7.22 -9.52 -8.67
CA ALA A 59 -8.64 -9.19 -8.56
C ALA A 59 -9.48 -10.40 -8.10
N ALA A 60 -9.20 -11.59 -8.62
CA ALA A 60 -9.87 -12.83 -8.21
C ALA A 60 -9.55 -13.21 -6.75
N ASP A 61 -8.30 -13.04 -6.31
CA ASP A 61 -7.89 -13.30 -4.92
C ASP A 61 -8.65 -12.35 -3.95
N LEU A 62 -8.71 -11.06 -4.27
CA LEU A 62 -9.38 -10.06 -3.43
C LEU A 62 -10.90 -10.22 -3.40
N ALA A 63 -11.49 -10.72 -4.49
CA ALA A 63 -12.91 -11.05 -4.50
C ALA A 63 -13.23 -12.26 -3.58
N ALA A 64 -12.30 -13.21 -3.46
CA ALA A 64 -12.45 -14.38 -2.60
C ALA A 64 -12.09 -14.07 -1.14
N HIS A 65 -11.02 -13.33 -0.91
CA HIS A 65 -10.48 -12.97 0.41
C HIS A 65 -10.11 -11.49 0.42
N PRO A 66 -11.02 -10.60 0.86
CA PRO A 66 -10.82 -9.15 0.84
C PRO A 66 -9.94 -8.67 2.00
N HIS A 67 -8.78 -9.28 2.16
CA HIS A 67 -7.74 -8.92 3.12
C HIS A 67 -6.37 -9.04 2.46
N ALA A 68 -5.48 -8.11 2.73
CA ALA A 68 -4.16 -8.08 2.14
C ALA A 68 -3.09 -7.60 3.11
N ALA A 69 -1.85 -8.01 2.84
CA ALA A 69 -0.68 -7.42 3.43
C ALA A 69 0.09 -6.64 2.36
N PHE A 70 0.67 -5.53 2.77
CA PHE A 70 1.44 -4.65 1.91
C PHE A 70 2.75 -4.28 2.59
N VAL A 71 3.86 -4.31 1.86
CA VAL A 71 5.16 -3.96 2.40
C VAL A 71 5.94 -3.06 1.45
N ILE A 72 6.56 -2.05 2.02
CA ILE A 72 7.59 -1.23 1.39
C ILE A 72 8.90 -1.48 2.12
N THR A 73 9.99 -1.53 1.39
CA THR A 73 11.32 -1.66 1.96
C THR A 73 12.33 -0.84 1.17
N GLU A 74 13.29 -0.29 1.89
CA GLU A 74 14.47 0.36 1.33
C GLU A 74 15.70 -0.43 1.79
N THR A 75 16.62 -0.69 0.87
CA THR A 75 17.78 -1.57 1.15
C THR A 75 19.06 -0.80 1.46
N GLU A 76 19.23 0.39 0.91
CA GLU A 76 20.41 1.24 1.17
C GLU A 76 20.37 1.82 2.59
N VAL A 77 19.18 2.25 3.02
CA VAL A 77 18.89 2.58 4.42
C VAL A 77 17.87 1.55 4.88
N PRO A 78 18.25 0.54 5.68
CA PRO A 78 17.40 -0.63 5.92
C PRO A 78 16.16 -0.27 6.76
N ARG A 79 15.13 0.17 6.07
CA ARG A 79 13.82 0.54 6.60
C ARG A 79 12.73 -0.29 5.97
N THR A 80 11.65 -0.52 6.71
CA THR A 80 10.48 -1.24 6.23
C THR A 80 9.19 -0.69 6.85
N LEU A 81 8.14 -0.64 6.05
CA LEU A 81 6.79 -0.39 6.51
C LEU A 81 5.91 -1.55 6.08
N GLN A 82 5.18 -2.11 7.02
CA GLN A 82 4.24 -3.19 6.81
C GLN A 82 2.84 -2.72 7.16
N VAL A 83 1.89 -2.98 6.28
CA VAL A 83 0.47 -2.65 6.44
C VAL A 83 -0.34 -3.92 6.19
N GLU A 84 -1.24 -4.26 7.10
CA GLU A 84 -2.23 -5.32 6.91
C GLU A 84 -3.62 -4.73 7.09
N GLY A 85 -4.60 -5.20 6.31
CA GLY A 85 -5.94 -4.67 6.46
C GLY A 85 -6.96 -5.19 5.48
N GLN A 86 -8.17 -4.71 5.65
CA GLN A 86 -9.32 -5.00 4.80
C GLN A 86 -9.22 -4.27 3.48
N VAL A 87 -9.56 -4.96 2.40
CA VAL A 87 -9.56 -4.41 1.05
C VAL A 87 -10.98 -4.12 0.59
N THR A 88 -11.20 -2.88 0.17
CA THR A 88 -12.47 -2.43 -0.43
C THR A 88 -12.27 -2.20 -1.93
N ASP A 89 -13.15 -2.73 -2.75
CA ASP A 89 -13.24 -2.38 -4.18
C ASP A 89 -13.93 -1.03 -4.30
N LEU A 90 -13.23 -0.05 -4.88
CA LEU A 90 -13.69 1.32 -5.10
C LEU A 90 -13.99 1.60 -6.58
N SER A 91 -14.09 0.57 -7.42
CA SER A 91 -14.21 0.73 -8.87
C SER A 91 -15.41 1.58 -9.29
N ASP A 92 -16.52 1.50 -8.55
CA ASP A 92 -17.70 2.32 -8.78
C ASP A 92 -17.53 3.79 -8.34
N GLN A 93 -16.48 4.11 -7.58
CA GLN A 93 -16.18 5.45 -7.03
C GLN A 93 -14.95 6.10 -7.71
N ALA A 94 -14.30 5.43 -8.64
CA ALA A 94 -13.01 5.82 -9.21
C ALA A 94 -12.99 7.22 -9.87
N GLY A 95 -14.14 7.73 -10.30
CA GLY A 95 -14.25 9.08 -10.90
C GLY A 95 -14.40 10.22 -9.90
N VAL A 96 -14.55 9.93 -8.60
CA VAL A 96 -14.90 10.91 -7.55
C VAL A 96 -13.87 10.98 -6.43
N ASP A 97 -12.98 9.98 -6.29
CA ASP A 97 -12.00 9.93 -5.21
C ASP A 97 -10.71 10.65 -5.64
N PRO A 98 -10.28 11.74 -4.92
CA PRO A 98 -9.06 12.48 -5.24
C PRO A 98 -7.80 11.63 -5.17
N VAL A 99 -7.70 10.68 -4.22
CA VAL A 99 -6.53 9.82 -4.06
C VAL A 99 -6.39 8.84 -5.22
N LEU A 100 -7.51 8.34 -5.74
CA LEU A 100 -7.50 7.52 -6.97
C LEU A 100 -7.08 8.34 -8.20
N SER A 101 -7.48 9.60 -8.26
CA SER A 101 -7.03 10.52 -9.31
C SER A 101 -5.51 10.72 -9.25
N ASP A 102 -4.95 10.91 -8.05
CA ASP A 102 -3.51 11.04 -7.83
C ASP A 102 -2.75 9.76 -8.18
N LEU A 103 -3.31 8.60 -7.86
CA LEU A 103 -2.75 7.31 -8.26
C LEU A 103 -2.66 7.20 -9.79
N VAL A 104 -3.72 7.51 -10.49
CA VAL A 104 -3.75 7.49 -11.97
C VAL A 104 -2.73 8.47 -12.54
N HIS A 105 -2.66 9.69 -11.98
CA HIS A 105 -1.68 10.70 -12.40
C HIS A 105 -0.24 10.24 -12.15
N THR A 106 0.05 9.67 -10.98
CA THR A 106 1.37 9.11 -10.63
C THR A 106 1.80 8.03 -11.62
N LEU A 107 0.88 7.15 -11.99
CA LEU A 107 1.15 6.08 -12.95
C LEU A 107 1.34 6.60 -14.38
N GLN A 108 0.61 7.63 -14.78
CA GLN A 108 0.74 8.26 -16.09
C GLN A 108 2.04 9.06 -16.24
N SER A 109 2.48 9.72 -15.17
CA SER A 109 3.71 10.52 -15.14
C SER A 109 4.99 9.70 -15.01
N ASN A 110 4.88 8.43 -14.60
CA ASN A 110 6.04 7.57 -14.44
C ASN A 110 6.53 7.03 -15.79
N THR A 111 7.54 7.69 -16.37
CA THR A 111 8.13 7.34 -17.66
C THR A 111 8.81 5.96 -17.69
N LYS A 112 9.10 5.36 -16.54
CA LYS A 112 9.61 3.99 -16.41
C LYS A 112 8.49 2.94 -16.51
N PHE A 113 7.24 3.35 -16.37
CA PHE A 113 6.09 2.51 -16.56
C PHE A 113 5.78 2.48 -18.08
N GLY A 114 6.33 1.52 -18.78
CA GLY A 114 6.29 1.45 -20.24
C GLY A 114 4.92 1.15 -20.88
N ALA A 115 3.84 1.17 -20.11
CA ALA A 115 2.50 0.99 -20.65
C ALA A 115 1.75 2.33 -20.57
N PRO A 116 1.39 2.95 -21.69
CA PRO A 116 0.56 4.14 -21.67
C PRO A 116 -0.85 3.76 -21.17
N LEU A 117 -1.12 4.05 -19.90
CA LEU A 117 -2.44 3.84 -19.28
C LEU A 117 -3.56 4.56 -20.03
N ALA A 118 -3.24 5.63 -20.77
CA ALA A 118 -4.16 6.32 -21.66
C ALA A 118 -4.75 5.44 -22.80
N ARG A 119 -4.23 4.22 -22.98
CA ARG A 119 -4.73 3.26 -23.98
C ARG A 119 -5.62 2.18 -23.39
N PHE A 120 -5.80 2.15 -22.07
CA PHE A 120 -6.66 1.15 -21.43
C PHE A 120 -8.07 1.68 -21.29
N ASP A 121 -9.03 0.82 -21.55
CA ASP A 121 -10.43 1.06 -21.23
C ASP A 121 -10.58 1.17 -19.71
N PRO A 122 -11.05 2.30 -19.15
CA PRO A 122 -11.25 2.47 -17.72
C PRO A 122 -12.13 1.37 -17.10
N SER A 123 -13.08 0.81 -17.86
CA SER A 123 -13.95 -0.28 -17.41
C SER A 123 -13.20 -1.60 -17.18
N ALA A 124 -12.00 -1.76 -17.75
CA ALA A 124 -11.14 -2.92 -17.54
C ALA A 124 -10.32 -2.82 -16.26
N LEU A 125 -10.31 -1.68 -15.58
CA LEU A 125 -9.57 -1.43 -14.35
C LEU A 125 -10.44 -1.64 -13.12
N ARG A 126 -9.82 -2.13 -12.05
CA ARG A 126 -10.36 -2.21 -10.71
C ARG A 126 -9.49 -1.38 -9.78
N PHE A 127 -10.13 -0.65 -8.88
CA PHE A 127 -9.50 0.22 -7.89
C PHE A 127 -9.78 -0.32 -6.50
N TYR A 128 -8.73 -0.38 -5.69
CA TYR A 128 -8.81 -0.96 -4.36
C TYR A 128 -8.19 -0.03 -3.33
N ARG A 129 -8.72 -0.10 -2.11
CA ARG A 129 -8.15 0.52 -0.92
C ARG A 129 -7.91 -0.54 0.14
N ILE A 130 -6.72 -0.56 0.72
CA ILE A 130 -6.45 -1.27 1.97
C ILE A 130 -6.73 -0.29 3.11
N THR A 131 -7.70 -0.59 3.96
CA THR A 131 -7.90 0.11 5.23
C THR A 131 -7.14 -0.66 6.31
N PRO A 132 -6.10 -0.06 6.93
CA PRO A 132 -5.22 -0.79 7.82
C PRO A 132 -5.90 -1.13 9.15
N ASP A 133 -5.77 -2.38 9.58
CA ASP A 133 -6.02 -2.85 10.94
C ASP A 133 -4.69 -3.07 11.70
N TRP A 134 -3.57 -3.11 10.98
CA TRP A 134 -2.26 -3.24 11.58
C TRP A 134 -1.19 -2.55 10.72
N VAL A 135 -0.32 -1.75 11.38
CA VAL A 135 0.82 -1.06 10.76
C VAL A 135 2.06 -1.26 11.63
N ARG A 136 3.19 -1.58 11.02
CA ARG A 136 4.48 -1.70 11.70
C ARG A 136 5.58 -0.98 10.93
N TRP A 137 6.25 -0.08 11.61
CA TRP A 137 7.44 0.61 11.17
C TRP A 137 8.71 -0.07 11.66
N GLY A 138 9.70 -0.20 10.82
CA GLY A 138 11.01 -0.72 11.17
C GLY A 138 12.13 0.16 10.63
N ASP A 139 13.01 0.61 11.53
CA ASP A 139 14.25 1.31 11.18
C ASP A 139 15.45 0.54 11.75
N PHE A 140 16.11 -0.22 10.89
CA PHE A 140 17.24 -1.04 11.27
C PHE A 140 18.57 -0.27 11.34
N THR A 141 18.56 1.05 11.03
CA THR A 141 19.72 1.93 11.24
C THR A 141 20.01 2.15 12.71
N LEU A 142 19.00 1.97 13.57
CA LEU A 142 19.10 2.14 15.02
C LEU A 142 19.96 1.08 15.73
N GLY A 143 20.50 0.13 14.97
CA GLY A 143 21.47 -0.86 15.46
C GLY A 143 20.86 -2.10 16.09
N ARG A 144 21.70 -3.13 16.29
CA ARG A 144 21.30 -4.40 16.91
C ARG A 144 21.11 -4.19 18.42
N GLY A 145 19.97 -4.65 18.95
CA GLY A 145 19.72 -4.76 20.38
C GLY A 145 18.93 -3.59 20.99
N THR A 146 18.32 -2.73 20.18
CA THR A 146 17.33 -1.76 20.66
C THR A 146 15.93 -2.35 20.52
N ASP A 147 15.14 -2.34 21.58
CA ASP A 147 13.74 -2.77 21.58
C ASP A 147 12.85 -1.91 20.66
N ASN A 148 13.42 -0.86 20.05
CA ASN A 148 12.74 0.16 19.27
C ASN A 148 12.94 0.06 17.74
N VAL A 149 13.61 -0.98 17.24
CA VAL A 149 13.81 -1.17 15.78
C VAL A 149 12.49 -1.39 15.05
N LEU A 150 11.55 -2.10 15.68
CA LEU A 150 10.23 -2.38 15.15
C LEU A 150 9.18 -1.75 16.06
N THR A 151 8.37 -0.85 15.51
CA THR A 151 7.33 -0.15 16.26
C THR A 151 5.98 -0.39 15.60
N GLN A 152 5.01 -0.86 16.37
CA GLN A 152 3.63 -0.89 15.91
C GLN A 152 3.05 0.51 15.97
N ILE A 153 2.47 0.94 14.85
CA ILE A 153 1.77 2.23 14.71
C ILE A 153 0.28 1.98 14.82
N ASN A 154 -0.41 2.79 15.61
CA ASN A 154 -1.85 2.78 15.59
C ASN A 154 -2.34 3.62 14.40
N PRO A 155 -3.00 3.02 13.39
CA PRO A 155 -3.43 3.76 12.20
C PRO A 155 -4.55 4.78 12.48
N THR A 156 -5.28 4.62 13.58
CA THR A 156 -6.46 5.44 13.92
C THR A 156 -6.15 6.60 14.88
N GLU A 157 -4.96 6.69 15.42
CA GLU A 157 -4.55 7.81 16.27
C GLU A 157 -3.99 8.96 15.42
N ASN A 158 -4.61 10.14 15.58
CA ASN A 158 -4.14 11.42 15.02
C ASN A 158 -3.30 12.17 16.07
#